data_f306719305d481d8da0301315e4922fc
#
_entry.id   f306719305d481d8da0301315e4922fc
#
_cell.length_a   1.000
_cell.length_b   1.000
_cell.length_c   1.000
_cell.angle_alpha   90.00
_cell.angle_beta   90.00
_cell.angle_gamma   90.00
#
_symmetry.space_group_name_H-M   'P 1'
#
loop_
_entity.id
_entity.type
_entity.pdbx_description
1 polymer ?
#
loop_
_entity_poly.entity_id
_entity_poly.type
_entity_poly.pdbx_seq_one_letter_code
_entity_poly.pdbx_strand_id
1 'polypeptide(L)'
;LEKPKPVVTHIKREEKVISEAVKRRENTVIALLLMGDLNIFEILRQNIKVEDFKDEVNKKIAQKLYEEFEKGNSNINAIIDNLEQDEQNQITMIMSEDYEITDIEKAIDDVVQAYEREKLNTRKFEILDLLDKDLENDQKKELEKELSNIIIRLAKIK
;
A
#
# COMPACT_ATOMS: atom_id res chain seq x y z
N LEU A 1 36.47 17.62 -19.81
CA LEU A 1 36.00 17.40 -19.63
C LEU A 1 34.95 16.96 -19.14
N GLU A 2 34.40 16.72 -18.97
CA GLU A 2 33.54 16.35 -18.69
C GLU A 2 32.95 15.68 -18.12
N LYS A 3 32.53 15.33 -17.56
CA LYS A 3 32.02 14.70 -17.06
C LYS A 3 31.04 14.31 -16.68
N PRO A 4 30.46 14.18 -16.33
CA PRO A 4 29.38 13.81 -16.07
C PRO A 4 28.92 12.82 -15.43
N LYS A 5 28.59 12.23 -14.90
CA LYS A 5 28.06 11.35 -14.28
C LYS A 5 26.78 11.55 -13.62
N PRO A 6 25.81 12.31 -13.82
CA PRO A 6 24.48 12.49 -13.23
C PRO A 6 23.58 11.27 -13.37
N VAL A 7 23.93 10.35 -14.21
CA VAL A 7 23.13 9.15 -14.43
C VAL A 7 22.86 8.36 -13.14
N VAL A 8 23.89 8.20 -12.32
CA VAL A 8 23.75 7.45 -11.06
C VAL A 8 22.78 8.16 -10.11
N THR A 9 22.91 9.47 -10.00
CA THR A 9 22.02 10.26 -9.18
C THR A 9 20.57 10.17 -9.66
N HIS A 10 20.39 10.15 -10.97
CA HIS A 10 19.08 10.04 -11.59
C HIS A 10 18.41 8.72 -11.23
N ILE A 11 19.14 7.62 -11.29
CA ILE A 11 18.62 6.30 -10.94
C ILE A 11 18.15 6.26 -9.49
N LYS A 12 18.93 6.79 -8.59
CA LYS A 12 18.58 6.84 -7.17
C LYS A 12 17.30 7.63 -6.94
N ARG A 13 17.12 8.72 -7.67
CA ARG A 13 15.94 9.54 -7.56
C ARG A 13 14.70 8.79 -8.00
N GLU A 14 14.80 8.02 -9.07
CA GLU A 14 13.69 7.23 -9.58
C GLU A 14 13.24 6.18 -8.57
N GLU A 15 14.16 5.55 -7.86
CA GLU A 15 13.85 4.54 -6.86
C GLU A 15 13.01 5.10 -5.71
N LYS A 16 13.13 6.39 -5.45
CA LYS A 16 12.45 7.05 -4.32
C LYS A 16 11.16 7.73 -4.71
N VAL A 17 10.86 7.78 -6.00
CA VAL A 17 9.65 8.45 -6.46
C VAL A 17 8.44 7.57 -6.20
N ILE A 18 7.49 8.14 -5.48
CA ILE A 18 6.20 7.50 -5.19
C ILE A 18 5.13 8.37 -5.84
N SER A 19 4.23 7.76 -6.61
CA SER A 19 3.20 8.52 -7.31
C SER A 19 2.24 9.18 -6.32
N GLU A 20 1.62 10.27 -6.75
CA GLU A 20 0.60 10.97 -5.96
C GLU A 20 -0.58 10.05 -5.67
N ALA A 21 -0.95 9.20 -6.62
CA ALA A 21 -2.06 8.26 -6.43
C ALA A 21 -1.76 7.27 -5.31
N VAL A 22 -0.53 6.77 -5.25
CA VAL A 22 -0.11 5.84 -4.19
C VAL A 22 -0.11 6.54 -2.83
N LYS A 23 0.46 7.74 -2.76
CA LYS A 23 0.47 8.51 -1.51
C LYS A 23 -0.94 8.80 -1.01
N ARG A 24 -1.81 9.19 -1.91
CA ARG A 24 -3.20 9.49 -1.56
C ARG A 24 -3.91 8.26 -1.02
N ARG A 25 -3.68 7.12 -1.64
CA ARG A 25 -4.25 5.86 -1.18
C ARG A 25 -3.75 5.51 0.22
N GLU A 26 -2.44 5.62 0.45
CA GLU A 26 -1.87 5.35 1.76
C GLU A 26 -2.39 6.31 2.82
N ASN A 27 -2.50 7.58 2.47
CA ASN A 27 -3.04 8.58 3.38
C ASN A 27 -4.49 8.29 3.76
N THR A 28 -5.27 7.79 2.80
CA THR A 28 -6.65 7.38 3.08
C THR A 28 -6.70 6.21 4.06
N VAL A 29 -5.82 5.23 3.91
CA VAL A 29 -5.76 4.10 4.84
C VAL A 29 -5.42 4.60 6.25
N ILE A 30 -4.44 5.48 6.37
CA ILE A 30 -4.07 6.05 7.66
C ILE A 30 -5.24 6.84 8.25
N ALA A 31 -5.92 7.64 7.44
CA ALA A 31 -7.09 8.40 7.91
C ALA A 31 -8.18 7.47 8.46
N LEU A 32 -8.41 6.34 7.79
CA LEU A 32 -9.37 5.34 8.26
C LEU A 32 -8.91 4.72 9.59
N LEU A 33 -7.63 4.40 9.72
CA LEU A 33 -7.08 3.85 10.95
C LEU A 33 -7.19 4.86 12.10
N LEU A 34 -7.04 6.14 11.82
CA LEU A 34 -7.10 7.18 12.84
C LEU A 34 -8.50 7.39 13.40
N MET A 35 -9.51 6.76 12.82
CA MET A 35 -10.86 6.76 13.40
C MET A 35 -10.92 5.94 14.69
N GLY A 36 -9.93 5.06 14.93
CA GLY A 36 -9.85 4.28 16.16
C GLY A 36 -10.89 3.18 16.26
N ASP A 37 -11.45 2.74 15.15
CA ASP A 37 -12.47 1.69 15.11
C ASP A 37 -11.80 0.36 14.82
N LEU A 38 -11.81 -0.56 15.77
CA LEU A 38 -11.17 -1.86 15.62
C LEU A 38 -11.84 -2.72 14.54
N ASN A 39 -13.11 -2.49 14.24
CA ASN A 39 -13.77 -3.22 13.16
C ASN A 39 -13.22 -2.80 11.79
N ILE A 40 -12.98 -1.50 11.62
CA ILE A 40 -12.33 -0.98 10.40
C ILE A 40 -10.92 -1.57 10.27
N PHE A 41 -10.17 -1.55 11.36
CA PHE A 41 -8.82 -2.12 11.38
C PHE A 41 -8.85 -3.60 10.97
N GLU A 42 -9.80 -4.37 11.48
CA GLU A 42 -9.89 -5.79 11.19
C GLU A 42 -10.08 -6.05 9.68
N ILE A 43 -10.89 -5.24 9.03
CA ILE A 43 -11.10 -5.34 7.58
C ILE A 43 -9.83 -4.94 6.83
N LEU A 44 -9.24 -3.81 7.21
CA LEU A 44 -8.06 -3.30 6.53
C LEU A 44 -6.86 -4.26 6.63
N ARG A 45 -6.61 -4.79 7.83
CA ARG A 45 -5.45 -5.64 8.03
C ARG A 45 -5.51 -6.97 7.28
N GLN A 46 -6.70 -7.44 6.97
CA GLN A 46 -6.87 -8.68 6.18
C GLN A 46 -6.45 -8.48 4.72
N ASN A 47 -6.50 -7.26 4.24
CA ASN A 47 -6.30 -6.95 2.83
C ASN A 47 -5.04 -6.11 2.58
N ILE A 48 -4.60 -5.34 3.55
CA ILE A 48 -3.49 -4.40 3.40
C ILE A 48 -2.48 -4.68 4.52
N LYS A 49 -1.27 -5.06 4.13
CA LYS A 49 -0.19 -5.35 5.07
C LYS A 49 0.70 -4.11 5.21
N VAL A 50 1.43 -4.04 6.33
CA VAL A 50 2.40 -2.96 6.53
C VAL A 50 3.40 -2.91 5.38
N GLU A 51 3.83 -4.06 4.87
CA GLU A 51 4.78 -4.17 3.77
C GLU A 51 4.25 -3.59 2.47
N ASP A 52 2.95 -3.42 2.35
CA ASP A 52 2.34 -2.84 1.15
C ASP A 52 2.52 -1.32 1.06
N PHE A 53 2.91 -0.68 2.15
CA PHE A 53 3.16 0.76 2.18
C PHE A 53 4.50 1.07 1.54
N LYS A 54 4.54 2.08 0.68
CA LYS A 54 5.74 2.48 -0.04
C LYS A 54 6.42 3.71 0.55
N ASP A 55 5.63 4.63 1.10
CA ASP A 55 6.19 5.80 1.78
C ASP A 55 6.72 5.36 3.14
N GLU A 56 8.00 5.66 3.41
CA GLU A 56 8.66 5.19 4.62
C GLU A 56 8.00 5.70 5.89
N VAL A 57 7.58 6.94 5.91
CA VAL A 57 6.92 7.52 7.10
C VAL A 57 5.56 6.90 7.29
N ASN A 58 4.77 6.77 6.22
CA ASN A 58 3.46 6.11 6.28
C ASN A 58 3.59 4.66 6.74
N LYS A 59 4.63 3.97 6.28
CA LYS A 59 4.88 2.58 6.68
C LYS A 59 5.12 2.47 8.17
N LYS A 60 5.93 3.37 8.73
CA LYS A 60 6.20 3.41 10.17
C LYS A 60 4.92 3.68 10.97
N ILE A 61 4.12 4.64 10.50
CA ILE A 61 2.84 4.96 11.14
C ILE A 61 1.93 3.74 11.13
N ALA A 62 1.78 3.12 9.97
CA ALA A 62 0.92 1.94 9.83
C ALA A 62 1.40 0.81 10.74
N GLN A 63 2.70 0.57 10.82
CA GLN A 63 3.26 -0.46 11.67
C GLN A 63 2.89 -0.23 13.13
N LYS A 64 3.05 0.99 13.62
CA LYS A 64 2.76 1.31 15.02
C LYS A 64 1.25 1.23 15.31
N LEU A 65 0.42 1.72 14.40
CA LEU A 65 -1.03 1.63 14.56
C LEU A 65 -1.48 0.17 14.55
N TYR A 66 -0.98 -0.64 13.64
CA TYR A 66 -1.32 -2.06 13.58
C TYR A 66 -0.93 -2.78 14.86
N GLU A 67 0.28 -2.53 15.34
CA GLU A 67 0.76 -3.16 16.59
C GLU A 67 -0.13 -2.80 17.78
N GLU A 68 -0.50 -1.54 17.91
CA GLU A 68 -1.34 -1.10 19.03
C GLU A 68 -2.76 -1.64 18.93
N PHE A 69 -3.33 -1.62 17.72
CA PHE A 69 -4.67 -2.13 17.50
C PHE A 69 -4.75 -3.64 17.74
N GLU A 70 -3.70 -4.38 17.40
CA GLU A 70 -3.64 -5.82 17.67
C GLU A 70 -3.65 -6.13 19.16
N LYS A 71 -3.13 -5.22 19.97
CA LYS A 71 -3.19 -5.34 21.44
C LYS A 71 -4.53 -4.90 21.99
N GLY A 72 -5.43 -4.41 21.16
CA GLY A 72 -6.71 -3.88 21.58
C GLY A 72 -6.68 -2.41 21.98
N ASN A 73 -5.54 -1.74 21.81
CA ASN A 73 -5.41 -0.34 22.14
C ASN A 73 -5.82 0.52 20.94
N SER A 74 -6.93 1.20 21.04
CA SER A 74 -7.44 2.11 20.01
C SER A 74 -7.47 3.56 20.48
N ASN A 75 -6.72 3.89 21.52
CA ASN A 75 -6.61 5.25 21.99
C ASN A 75 -5.66 6.03 21.08
N ILE A 76 -6.23 6.66 20.05
CA ILE A 76 -5.47 7.33 18.98
C ILE A 76 -4.59 8.43 19.52
N ASN A 77 -5.09 9.25 20.45
CA ASN A 77 -4.30 10.35 21.00
C ASN A 77 -3.04 9.84 21.71
N ALA A 78 -3.18 8.77 22.49
CA ALA A 78 -2.04 8.19 23.17
C ALA A 78 -1.04 7.58 22.19
N ILE A 79 -1.53 6.95 21.14
CA ILE A 79 -0.67 6.37 20.12
C ILE A 79 0.11 7.48 19.41
N ILE A 80 -0.56 8.56 19.01
CA ILE A 80 0.08 9.69 18.32
C ILE A 80 1.14 10.33 19.21
N ASP A 81 0.87 10.48 20.49
CA ASP A 81 1.80 11.09 21.44
C ASP A 81 3.12 10.32 21.53
N ASN A 82 3.09 9.03 21.25
CA ASN A 82 4.27 8.17 21.32
C ASN A 82 4.98 8.02 19.96
N LEU A 83 4.49 8.69 18.93
CA LEU A 83 5.13 8.65 17.62
C LEU A 83 6.31 9.61 17.53
N GLU A 84 7.18 9.39 16.57
CA GLU A 84 8.30 10.29 16.30
C GLU A 84 7.79 11.57 15.63
N GLN A 85 8.62 12.61 15.62
CA GLN A 85 8.19 13.93 15.14
C GLN A 85 7.79 13.90 13.66
N ASP A 86 8.54 13.18 12.82
CA ASP A 86 8.19 13.09 11.39
C ASP A 86 6.85 12.38 11.17
N GLU A 87 6.56 11.38 12.00
CA GLU A 87 5.30 10.67 11.96
C GLU A 87 4.14 11.56 12.41
N GLN A 88 4.34 12.30 13.50
CA GLN A 88 3.33 13.24 13.97
C GLN A 88 3.04 14.33 12.94
N ASN A 89 4.09 14.83 12.29
CA ASN A 89 3.92 15.84 11.24
C ASN A 89 3.12 15.29 10.07
N GLN A 90 3.38 14.05 9.69
CA GLN A 90 2.64 13.40 8.60
C GLN A 90 1.17 13.22 8.94
N ILE A 91 0.87 12.82 10.18
CA ILE A 91 -0.50 12.68 10.65
C ILE A 91 -1.21 14.04 10.65
N THR A 92 -0.53 15.08 11.12
CA THR A 92 -1.08 16.43 11.12
C THR A 92 -1.44 16.87 9.69
N MET A 93 -0.56 16.58 8.74
CA MET A 93 -0.80 16.89 7.34
C MET A 93 -2.02 16.13 6.80
N ILE A 94 -2.09 14.84 7.09
CA ILE A 94 -3.24 14.02 6.65
C ILE A 94 -4.53 14.55 7.23
N MET A 95 -4.54 14.92 8.50
CA MET A 95 -5.75 15.43 9.16
C MET A 95 -6.14 16.81 8.68
N SER A 96 -5.17 17.62 8.23
CA SER A 96 -5.45 18.97 7.72
C SER A 96 -5.92 18.96 6.28
N GLU A 97 -5.58 17.94 5.51
CA GLU A 97 -6.08 17.80 4.16
C GLU A 97 -7.50 17.27 4.22
N ASP A 98 -8.27 17.65 3.22
CA ASP A 98 -9.69 17.33 3.21
C ASP A 98 -9.91 15.88 2.77
N TYR A 99 -9.55 14.94 3.63
CA TYR A 99 -9.92 13.54 3.45
C TYR A 99 -11.33 13.36 4.01
N GLU A 100 -12.28 14.05 3.40
CA GLU A 100 -13.67 13.88 3.79
C GLU A 100 -14.15 12.49 3.45
N ILE A 101 -14.09 11.62 4.44
CA ILE A 101 -14.65 10.29 4.28
C ILE A 101 -16.11 10.37 4.70
N THR A 102 -16.96 10.62 3.71
CA THR A 102 -18.41 10.74 3.95
C THR A 102 -19.07 9.37 3.94
N ASP A 103 -18.47 8.42 3.19
CA ASP A 103 -18.97 7.05 3.11
C ASP A 103 -17.80 6.12 3.46
N ILE A 104 -17.80 5.64 4.69
CA ILE A 104 -16.71 4.83 5.23
C ILE A 104 -16.61 3.49 4.50
N GLU A 105 -17.75 2.84 4.26
CA GLU A 105 -17.77 1.55 3.57
C GLU A 105 -17.19 1.66 2.17
N LYS A 106 -17.58 2.70 1.45
CA LYS A 106 -17.07 2.94 0.12
C LYS A 106 -15.57 3.23 0.13
N ALA A 107 -15.12 4.02 1.11
CA ALA A 107 -13.69 4.35 1.23
C ALA A 107 -12.87 3.08 1.50
N ILE A 108 -13.36 2.20 2.37
CA ILE A 108 -12.70 0.93 2.66
C ILE A 108 -12.64 0.07 1.39
N ASP A 109 -13.76 -0.08 0.72
CA ASP A 109 -13.82 -0.88 -0.52
C ASP A 109 -12.86 -0.34 -1.58
N ASP A 110 -12.83 0.97 -1.75
CA ASP A 110 -11.98 1.61 -2.76
C ASP A 110 -10.49 1.34 -2.49
N VAL A 111 -10.05 1.49 -1.25
CA VAL A 111 -8.64 1.26 -0.94
C VAL A 111 -8.28 -0.23 -1.00
N VAL A 112 -9.15 -1.11 -0.51
CA VAL A 112 -8.93 -2.55 -0.57
C VAL A 112 -8.80 -3.01 -2.02
N GLN A 113 -9.71 -2.56 -2.89
CA GLN A 113 -9.65 -2.91 -4.31
C GLN A 113 -8.41 -2.34 -4.99
N ALA A 114 -8.00 -1.12 -4.63
CA ALA A 114 -6.80 -0.53 -5.21
C ALA A 114 -5.54 -1.32 -4.86
N TYR A 115 -5.42 -1.77 -3.62
CA TYR A 115 -4.30 -2.61 -3.20
C TYR A 115 -4.35 -3.98 -3.86
N GLU A 116 -5.52 -4.57 -3.96
CA GLU A 116 -5.70 -5.86 -4.63
C GLU A 116 -5.28 -5.76 -6.10
N ARG A 117 -5.73 -4.71 -6.78
CA ARG A 117 -5.38 -4.48 -8.19
C ARG A 117 -3.87 -4.36 -8.37
N GLU A 118 -3.22 -3.63 -7.49
CA GLU A 118 -1.77 -3.46 -7.58
C GLU A 118 -1.03 -4.78 -7.39
N LYS A 119 -1.43 -5.57 -6.41
CA LYS A 119 -0.83 -6.89 -6.16
C LYS A 119 -1.02 -7.83 -7.34
N LEU A 120 -2.22 -7.84 -7.90
CA LEU A 120 -2.52 -8.68 -9.05
C LEU A 120 -1.72 -8.25 -10.28
N ASN A 121 -1.60 -6.95 -10.52
CA ASN A 121 -0.80 -6.45 -11.63
C ASN A 121 0.68 -6.78 -11.45
N THR A 122 1.20 -6.63 -10.25
CA THR A 122 2.59 -6.99 -9.95
C THR A 122 2.82 -8.48 -10.23
N ARG A 123 1.93 -9.34 -9.76
CA ARG A 123 2.05 -10.77 -9.98
C ARG A 123 1.91 -11.13 -11.46
N LYS A 124 1.01 -10.45 -12.16
CA LYS A 124 0.84 -10.63 -13.59
C LYS A 124 2.15 -10.39 -14.34
N PHE A 125 2.82 -9.29 -14.05
CA PHE A 125 4.09 -8.96 -14.71
C PHE A 125 5.19 -9.95 -14.33
N GLU A 126 5.23 -10.40 -13.09
CA GLU A 126 6.17 -11.45 -12.67
C GLU A 126 5.95 -12.74 -13.45
N ILE A 127 4.70 -13.14 -13.63
CA ILE A 127 4.36 -14.36 -14.37
C ILE A 127 4.78 -14.22 -15.84
N LEU A 128 4.47 -13.09 -16.47
CA LEU A 128 4.85 -12.85 -17.85
C LEU A 128 6.36 -12.91 -18.03
N ASP A 129 7.10 -12.38 -17.07
CA ASP A 129 8.54 -12.42 -17.07
C ASP A 129 9.06 -13.86 -16.92
N LEU A 130 8.46 -14.64 -16.04
CA LEU A 130 8.81 -16.03 -15.84
C LEU A 130 8.49 -16.89 -17.06
N LEU A 131 7.36 -16.61 -17.73
CA LEU A 131 6.98 -17.38 -18.94
C LEU A 131 7.91 -17.13 -20.11
N ASP A 132 8.65 -16.04 -20.09
CA ASP A 132 9.68 -15.75 -21.10
C ASP A 132 10.94 -16.61 -20.93
N LYS A 133 11.06 -17.29 -19.81
CA LYS A 133 12.21 -18.11 -19.49
C LYS A 133 11.98 -19.55 -19.88
N ASP A 134 13.06 -20.33 -19.93
CA ASP A 134 13.01 -21.74 -20.28
C ASP A 134 12.50 -22.54 -19.07
N LEU A 135 11.22 -22.84 -19.05
CA LEU A 135 10.56 -23.54 -17.96
C LEU A 135 10.09 -24.93 -18.40
N GLU A 136 9.96 -25.82 -17.42
CA GLU A 136 9.34 -27.12 -17.67
C GLU A 136 7.84 -26.95 -17.96
N ASN A 137 7.28 -27.89 -18.73
CA ASN A 137 5.89 -27.80 -19.14
C ASN A 137 4.90 -27.68 -17.99
N ASP A 138 5.14 -28.41 -16.90
CA ASP A 138 4.25 -28.40 -15.74
C ASP A 138 4.27 -27.02 -15.07
N GLN A 139 5.44 -26.42 -14.93
CA GLN A 139 5.58 -25.08 -14.38
C GLN A 139 4.89 -24.04 -15.25
N LYS A 140 5.05 -24.18 -16.56
CA LYS A 140 4.42 -23.28 -17.52
C LYS A 140 2.91 -23.32 -17.39
N LYS A 141 2.34 -24.52 -17.33
CA LYS A 141 0.89 -24.70 -17.20
C LYS A 141 0.35 -24.08 -15.92
N GLU A 142 1.06 -24.26 -14.81
CA GLU A 142 0.65 -23.68 -13.53
C GLU A 142 0.64 -22.15 -13.60
N LEU A 143 1.68 -21.56 -14.19
CA LEU A 143 1.76 -20.10 -14.32
C LEU A 143 0.71 -19.56 -15.27
N GLU A 144 0.43 -20.27 -16.37
CA GLU A 144 -0.61 -19.86 -17.32
C GLU A 144 -1.99 -19.90 -16.68
N LYS A 145 -2.23 -20.91 -15.84
CA LYS A 145 -3.48 -21.01 -15.08
C LYS A 145 -3.63 -19.86 -14.10
N GLU A 146 -2.57 -19.57 -13.36
CA GLU A 146 -2.55 -18.45 -12.42
C GLU A 146 -2.80 -17.13 -13.16
N LEU A 147 -2.14 -16.94 -14.30
CA LEU A 147 -2.29 -15.74 -15.12
C LEU A 147 -3.75 -15.56 -15.57
N SER A 148 -4.38 -16.63 -16.04
CA SER A 148 -5.78 -16.57 -16.43
C SER A 148 -6.69 -16.15 -15.29
N ASN A 149 -6.46 -16.70 -14.11
CA ASN A 149 -7.24 -16.34 -12.92
C ASN A 149 -7.04 -14.88 -12.53
N ILE A 150 -5.81 -14.38 -12.64
CA ILE A 150 -5.50 -12.97 -12.36
C ILE A 150 -6.24 -12.06 -13.35
N ILE A 151 -6.21 -12.38 -14.63
CA ILE A 151 -6.85 -11.58 -15.67
C ILE A 151 -8.37 -11.51 -15.41
N ILE A 152 -8.97 -12.66 -15.07
CA ILE A 152 -10.40 -12.72 -14.75
C ILE A 152 -10.70 -11.84 -13.53
N ARG A 153 -9.89 -11.93 -12.50
CA ARG A 153 -10.09 -11.15 -11.28
C ARG A 153 -9.94 -9.65 -11.53
N LEU A 154 -8.92 -9.26 -12.31
CA LEU A 154 -8.71 -7.85 -12.66
C LEU A 154 -9.89 -7.26 -13.42
N ALA A 155 -10.54 -8.06 -14.27
CA ALA A 155 -11.70 -7.61 -15.00
C ALA A 155 -12.92 -7.34 -14.09
N LYS A 156 -12.96 -7.95 -12.92
CA LYS A 156 -14.06 -7.78 -11.95
C LYS A 156 -13.83 -6.64 -10.96
N ILE A 157 -12.61 -6.22 -10.75
CA ILE A 157 -12.30 -5.12 -9.84
C ILE A 157 -12.63 -3.80 -10.53
N LYS A 158 -13.32 -2.94 -9.83
CA LYS A 158 -13.73 -1.63 -10.39
C LYS A 158 -12.61 -0.56 -10.34
#